data_58c91af159391f74ba1b301e06302d46
#
_entry.id   58c91af159391f74ba1b301e06302d46
#
_cell.length_a   1.000
_cell.length_b   1.000
_cell.length_c   1.000
_cell.angle_alpha   90.00
_cell.angle_beta   90.00
_cell.angle_gamma   90.00
#
_symmetry.space_group_name_H-M   'P 1'
#
loop_
_entity.id
_entity.type
_entity.pdbx_description
1 polymer ?
#
loop_
_entity_poly.entity_id
_entity_poly.type
_entity_poly.pdbx_seq_one_letter_code
_entity_poly.pdbx_strand_id
1 'polypeptide(L)'
;GEAFKKLGFSNIDGSDFSNEMLQIAKSKKIYSNLILSNNKNPLNFKGVYSNSAAVGVFSPLHAMPDMVSRILKVAKIGGFFVFSLNDHALENPGYKRAITDLVDNRNAEIVFEEYGDHLPKIKLNALIFVLKRLR
;
A
#
# COMPACT_ATOMS: atom_id res chain seq x y z
N GLY A 1 -7.37 -7.99 1.97
CA GLY A 1 -8.66 -7.68 2.63
C GLY A 1 -9.07 -8.72 3.65
N GLU A 2 -9.08 -9.99 3.29
CA GLU A 2 -9.53 -11.09 4.18
C GLU A 2 -8.73 -11.15 5.49
N ALA A 3 -7.40 -11.02 5.40
CA ALA A 3 -6.55 -11.04 6.58
C ALA A 3 -6.86 -9.87 7.53
N PHE A 4 -7.10 -8.68 7.00
CA PHE A 4 -7.49 -7.53 7.83
C PHE A 4 -8.85 -7.73 8.48
N LYS A 5 -9.82 -8.29 7.76
CA LYS A 5 -11.13 -8.60 8.34
C LYS A 5 -11.02 -9.62 9.49
N LYS A 6 -10.21 -10.66 9.34
CA LYS A 6 -9.92 -11.65 10.40
C LYS A 6 -9.26 -11.02 11.62
N LEU A 7 -8.49 -9.94 11.45
CA LEU A 7 -7.85 -9.19 12.53
C LEU A 7 -8.78 -8.16 13.20
N GLY A 8 -10.04 -8.07 12.80
CA GLY A 8 -11.04 -7.19 13.41
C GLY A 8 -11.25 -5.85 12.73
N PHE A 9 -10.61 -5.58 11.59
CA PHE A 9 -10.91 -4.39 10.79
C PHE A 9 -12.28 -4.55 10.12
N SER A 10 -13.20 -3.62 10.35
CA SER A 10 -14.60 -3.72 9.90
C SER A 10 -14.92 -2.84 8.68
N ASN A 11 -14.37 -1.65 8.61
CA ASN A 11 -14.60 -0.71 7.51
C ASN A 11 -13.40 -0.71 6.58
N ILE A 12 -13.43 -1.62 5.59
CA ILE A 12 -12.34 -1.80 4.63
C ILE A 12 -12.85 -1.36 3.26
N ASP A 13 -12.22 -0.35 2.68
CA ASP A 13 -12.40 0.01 1.28
C ASP A 13 -11.23 -0.54 0.48
N GLY A 14 -11.51 -0.98 -0.74
CA GLY A 14 -10.52 -1.49 -1.67
C GLY A 14 -10.39 -0.63 -2.90
N SER A 15 -9.20 -0.53 -3.46
CA SER A 15 -8.94 0.14 -4.73
C SER A 15 -8.07 -0.71 -5.64
N ASP A 16 -8.36 -0.69 -6.92
CA ASP A 16 -7.58 -1.36 -7.95
C ASP A 16 -7.62 -0.57 -9.26
N PHE A 17 -6.65 -0.78 -10.14
CA PHE A 17 -6.64 -0.23 -11.49
C PHE A 17 -7.51 -1.03 -12.46
N SER A 18 -7.84 -2.27 -12.12
CA SER A 18 -8.58 -3.22 -12.94
C SER A 18 -10.02 -3.35 -12.47
N ASN A 19 -10.97 -3.05 -13.36
CA ASN A 19 -12.38 -3.33 -13.12
C ASN A 19 -12.64 -4.83 -12.87
N GLU A 20 -11.94 -5.71 -13.56
CA GLU A 20 -12.07 -7.16 -13.39
C GLU A 20 -11.67 -7.59 -11.98
N MET A 21 -10.56 -7.06 -11.47
CA MET A 21 -10.12 -7.31 -10.10
C MET A 21 -11.11 -6.76 -9.07
N LEU A 22 -11.71 -5.61 -9.33
CA LEU A 22 -12.76 -5.05 -8.47
C LEU A 22 -14.02 -5.92 -8.46
N GLN A 23 -14.40 -6.54 -9.57
CA GLN A 23 -15.52 -7.48 -9.61
C GLN A 23 -15.23 -8.75 -8.78
N ILE A 24 -14.01 -9.27 -8.86
CA ILE A 24 -13.58 -10.39 -8.00
C ILE A 24 -13.61 -9.98 -6.53
N ALA A 25 -13.10 -8.80 -6.19
CA ALA A 25 -13.12 -8.27 -4.83
C ALA A 25 -14.57 -8.11 -4.32
N LYS A 26 -15.48 -7.64 -5.17
CA LYS A 26 -16.90 -7.49 -4.83
C LYS A 26 -17.55 -8.84 -4.46
N SER A 27 -17.20 -9.90 -5.16
CA SER A 27 -17.74 -11.24 -4.89
C SER A 27 -17.33 -11.78 -3.51
N LYS A 28 -16.23 -11.30 -2.94
CA LYS A 28 -15.75 -11.70 -1.61
C LYS A 28 -16.54 -11.10 -0.46
N LYS A 29 -17.35 -10.07 -0.70
CA LYS A 29 -18.21 -9.40 0.29
C LYS A 29 -17.48 -8.92 1.56
N ILE A 30 -16.23 -8.47 1.40
CA ILE A 30 -15.37 -8.00 2.49
C ILE A 30 -15.34 -6.48 2.55
N TYR A 31 -15.34 -5.84 1.38
CA TYR A 31 -15.15 -4.40 1.24
C TYR A 31 -16.46 -3.63 1.36
N SER A 32 -16.42 -2.52 2.10
CA SER A 32 -17.53 -1.58 2.20
C SER A 32 -17.71 -0.80 0.89
N ASN A 33 -16.61 -0.35 0.30
CA ASN A 33 -16.59 0.31 -0.99
C ASN A 33 -15.43 -0.22 -1.84
N LEU A 34 -15.62 -0.20 -3.16
CA LEU A 34 -14.60 -0.53 -4.14
C LEU A 34 -14.42 0.65 -5.10
N ILE A 35 -13.17 1.06 -5.30
CA ILE A 35 -12.81 2.28 -6.00
C ILE A 35 -11.88 1.95 -7.17
N LEU A 36 -12.31 2.29 -8.38
CA LEU A 36 -11.43 2.24 -9.54
C LEU A 36 -10.47 3.44 -9.48
N SER A 37 -9.18 3.17 -9.42
CA SER A 37 -8.14 4.19 -9.50
C SER A 37 -7.24 3.94 -10.72
N ASN A 38 -6.78 4.99 -11.37
CA ASN A 38 -5.84 4.92 -12.49
C ASN A 38 -5.00 6.20 -12.56
N ASN A 39 -4.10 6.29 -13.55
CA ASN A 39 -3.24 7.46 -13.72
C ASN A 39 -4.02 8.75 -13.98
N LYS A 40 -5.23 8.67 -14.57
CA LYS A 40 -6.12 9.81 -14.80
C LYS A 40 -6.98 10.15 -13.58
N ASN A 41 -7.26 9.14 -12.74
CA ASN A 41 -8.02 9.28 -11.50
C ASN A 41 -7.27 8.61 -10.34
N PRO A 42 -6.14 9.21 -9.91
CA PRO A 42 -5.38 8.68 -8.80
C PRO A 42 -6.17 8.80 -7.49
N LEU A 43 -5.75 8.04 -6.48
CA LEU A 43 -6.29 8.17 -5.12
C LEU A 43 -6.00 9.57 -4.57
N ASN A 44 -6.98 10.45 -4.63
CA ASN A 44 -6.86 11.84 -4.16
C ASN A 44 -7.43 12.06 -2.75
N PHE A 45 -7.62 10.99 -2.00
CA PHE A 45 -8.09 11.06 -0.62
C PHE A 45 -6.92 11.46 0.29
N LYS A 46 -7.11 12.49 1.10
CA LYS A 46 -6.12 12.90 2.10
C LYS A 46 -6.71 12.79 3.49
N GLY A 47 -6.10 11.96 4.34
CA GLY A 47 -6.50 11.85 5.73
C GLY A 47 -7.93 11.35 5.96
N VAL A 48 -8.44 10.52 5.04
CA VAL A 48 -9.81 9.98 5.13
C VAL A 48 -9.84 8.71 5.97
N TYR A 49 -8.84 7.84 5.79
CA TYR A 49 -8.77 6.55 6.45
C TYR A 49 -7.87 6.60 7.69
N SER A 50 -8.14 5.75 8.66
CA SER A 50 -7.26 5.60 9.83
C SER A 50 -5.91 5.03 9.43
N ASN A 51 -5.91 4.06 8.51
CA ASN A 51 -4.72 3.40 8.00
C ASN A 51 -4.88 3.09 6.51
N SER A 52 -3.76 2.81 5.84
CA SER A 52 -3.73 2.35 4.46
C SER A 52 -2.80 1.15 4.27
N ALA A 53 -3.03 0.37 3.22
CA ALA A 53 -2.23 -0.81 2.91
C ALA A 53 -2.05 -0.99 1.40
N ALA A 54 -0.87 -1.43 0.97
CA ALA A 54 -0.54 -1.74 -0.42
C ALA A 54 0.40 -2.94 -0.51
N VAL A 55 -0.18 -4.14 -0.42
CA VAL A 55 0.58 -5.40 -0.45
C VAL A 55 0.55 -5.98 -1.85
N GLY A 56 1.71 -6.24 -2.44
CA GLY A 56 1.82 -6.75 -3.80
C GLY A 56 1.43 -5.75 -4.90
N VAL A 57 1.44 -4.46 -4.60
CA VAL A 57 0.99 -3.38 -5.50
C VAL A 57 2.16 -2.74 -6.25
N PHE A 58 3.29 -2.57 -5.58
CA PHE A 58 4.45 -1.88 -6.14
C PHE A 58 5.24 -2.80 -7.07
N SER A 59 5.27 -2.42 -8.33
CA SER A 59 6.10 -3.07 -9.36
C SER A 59 6.29 -2.12 -10.54
N PRO A 60 7.29 -2.36 -11.42
CA PRO A 60 7.49 -1.52 -12.60
C PRO A 60 6.27 -1.43 -13.54
N LEU A 61 5.37 -2.41 -13.47
CA LEU A 61 4.17 -2.50 -14.33
C LEU A 61 2.89 -1.96 -13.66
N HIS A 62 2.91 -1.67 -12.37
CA HIS A 62 1.71 -1.27 -11.62
C HIS A 62 1.90 0.10 -10.96
N ALA A 63 2.25 0.12 -9.68
CA ALA A 63 2.38 1.37 -8.95
C ALA A 63 3.84 1.83 -8.90
N MET A 64 4.10 3.02 -9.39
CA MET A 64 5.42 3.66 -9.42
C MET A 64 5.82 4.21 -8.04
N PRO A 65 7.11 4.56 -7.82
CA PRO A 65 7.61 5.05 -6.54
C PRO A 65 6.86 6.26 -5.95
N ASP A 66 6.33 7.17 -6.78
CA ASP A 66 5.57 8.33 -6.34
C ASP A 66 4.26 7.95 -5.62
N MET A 67 3.73 6.77 -5.89
CA MET A 67 2.53 6.25 -5.23
C MET A 67 2.74 5.96 -3.74
N VAL A 68 3.98 5.73 -3.29
CA VAL A 68 4.28 5.55 -1.85
C VAL A 68 3.80 6.76 -1.05
N SER A 69 4.17 7.97 -1.48
CA SER A 69 3.73 9.21 -0.84
C SER A 69 2.22 9.43 -0.94
N ARG A 70 1.63 9.12 -2.08
CA ARG A 70 0.18 9.30 -2.30
C ARG A 70 -0.64 8.39 -1.39
N ILE A 71 -0.28 7.11 -1.30
CA ILE A 71 -1.01 6.15 -0.47
C ILE A 71 -0.79 6.44 1.03
N LEU A 72 0.42 6.88 1.42
CA LEU A 72 0.64 7.35 2.80
C LEU A 72 -0.34 8.48 3.17
N LYS A 73 -0.56 9.43 2.26
CA LYS A 73 -1.45 10.59 2.49
C LYS A 73 -2.93 10.22 2.60
N VAL A 74 -3.32 9.05 2.15
CA VAL A 74 -4.68 8.53 2.31
C VAL A 74 -5.00 8.29 3.79
N ALA A 75 -4.03 7.83 4.57
CA ALA A 75 -4.17 7.70 6.02
C ALA A 75 -4.17 9.07 6.70
N LYS A 76 -4.85 9.17 7.84
CA LYS A 76 -4.83 10.35 8.72
C LYS A 76 -3.42 10.59 9.27
N ILE A 77 -3.14 11.81 9.71
CA ILE A 77 -1.93 12.11 10.49
C ILE A 77 -1.95 11.23 11.74
N GLY A 78 -0.82 10.57 12.03
CA GLY A 78 -0.70 9.57 13.08
C GLY A 78 -1.12 8.15 12.66
N GLY A 79 -1.76 8.00 11.51
CA GLY A 79 -2.13 6.69 10.94
C GLY A 79 -0.95 5.98 10.29
N PHE A 80 -1.16 4.70 9.98
CA PHE A 80 -0.13 3.81 9.46
C PHE A 80 -0.37 3.44 8.01
N PHE A 81 0.72 3.28 7.28
CA PHE A 81 0.74 2.71 5.93
C PHE A 81 1.62 1.47 5.89
N VAL A 82 1.02 0.31 5.67
CA VAL A 82 1.73 -0.97 5.50
C VAL A 82 1.83 -1.31 4.02
N PHE A 83 3.03 -1.68 3.56
CA PHE A 83 3.23 -2.09 2.18
C PHE A 83 4.41 -3.05 2.03
N SER A 84 4.45 -3.71 0.88
CA SER A 84 5.54 -4.61 0.52
C SER A 84 6.25 -4.16 -0.76
N LEU A 85 7.58 -4.31 -0.77
CA LEU A 85 8.42 -4.21 -1.96
C LEU A 85 9.03 -5.58 -2.20
N ASN A 86 8.58 -6.31 -3.23
CA ASN A 86 9.17 -7.59 -3.58
C ASN A 86 10.55 -7.39 -4.21
N ASP A 87 11.27 -8.50 -4.44
CA ASP A 87 12.63 -8.45 -5.01
C ASP A 87 12.69 -7.70 -6.34
N HIS A 88 11.67 -7.79 -7.18
CA HIS A 88 11.61 -7.05 -8.46
C HIS A 88 11.45 -5.53 -8.23
N ALA A 89 10.60 -5.12 -7.30
CA ALA A 89 10.46 -3.71 -6.94
C ALA A 89 11.74 -3.15 -6.34
N LEU A 90 12.45 -3.95 -5.52
CA LEU A 90 13.70 -3.55 -4.89
C LEU A 90 14.85 -3.31 -5.88
N GLU A 91 14.78 -3.84 -7.11
CA GLU A 91 15.73 -3.52 -8.18
C GLU A 91 15.63 -2.04 -8.62
N ASN A 92 14.49 -1.39 -8.42
CA ASN A 92 14.32 0.03 -8.69
C ASN A 92 14.64 0.86 -7.43
N PRO A 93 15.76 1.62 -7.40
CA PRO A 93 16.15 2.41 -6.25
C PRO A 93 15.18 3.56 -5.92
N GLY A 94 14.26 3.87 -6.84
CA GLY A 94 13.26 4.92 -6.66
C GLY A 94 12.32 4.67 -5.48
N TYR A 95 11.98 3.43 -5.18
CA TYR A 95 11.12 3.11 -4.03
C TYR A 95 11.78 3.43 -2.70
N LYS A 96 13.03 2.99 -2.51
CA LYS A 96 13.78 3.31 -1.28
C LYS A 96 14.05 4.81 -1.16
N ARG A 97 14.33 5.48 -2.27
CA ARG A 97 14.50 6.94 -2.29
C ARG A 97 13.22 7.65 -1.86
N ALA A 98 12.05 7.24 -2.38
CA ALA A 98 10.77 7.82 -1.99
C ALA A 98 10.51 7.67 -0.48
N ILE A 99 10.88 6.53 0.12
CA ILE A 99 10.76 6.32 1.56
C ILE A 99 11.74 7.24 2.32
N THR A 100 13.00 7.28 1.90
CA THR A 100 14.02 8.14 2.51
C THR A 100 13.60 9.61 2.48
N ASP A 101 13.11 10.09 1.34
CA ASP A 101 12.62 11.47 1.20
C ASP A 101 11.47 11.78 2.16
N LEU A 102 10.56 10.83 2.38
CA LEU A 102 9.47 10.99 3.34
C LEU A 102 9.97 11.10 4.79
N VAL A 103 10.99 10.32 5.14
CA VAL A 103 11.58 10.31 6.48
C VAL A 103 12.41 11.57 6.71
N ASP A 104 13.28 11.93 5.77
CA ASP A 104 14.18 13.09 5.87
C ASP A 104 13.38 14.41 5.95
N ASN A 105 12.26 14.48 5.22
CA ASN A 105 11.35 15.63 5.27
C ASN A 105 10.36 15.59 6.45
N ARG A 106 10.49 14.63 7.35
CA ARG A 106 9.60 14.45 8.51
C ARG A 106 8.11 14.29 8.15
N ASN A 107 7.84 13.71 7.00
CA ASN A 107 6.49 13.36 6.59
C ASN A 107 6.05 12.00 7.11
N ALA A 108 7.02 11.11 7.35
CA ALA A 108 6.81 9.78 7.87
C ALA A 108 7.93 9.32 8.81
N GLU A 109 7.61 8.32 9.61
CA GLU A 109 8.55 7.55 10.44
C GLU A 109 8.44 6.08 10.07
N ILE A 110 9.57 5.39 9.91
CA ILE A 110 9.59 3.94 9.74
C ILE A 110 9.42 3.31 11.11
N VAL A 111 8.28 2.63 11.32
CA VAL A 111 8.00 1.93 12.59
C VAL A 111 8.23 0.43 12.49
N PHE A 112 8.32 -0.10 11.27
CA PHE A 112 8.64 -1.51 11.01
C PHE A 112 9.28 -1.65 9.64
N GLU A 113 10.32 -2.48 9.55
CA GLU A 113 11.00 -2.86 8.32
C GLU A 113 11.55 -4.28 8.49
N GLU A 114 11.11 -5.22 7.66
CA GLU A 114 11.57 -6.60 7.70
C GLU A 114 11.55 -7.24 6.32
N TYR A 115 12.64 -7.92 5.97
CA TYR A 115 12.74 -8.72 4.75
C TYR A 115 12.46 -10.18 5.04
N GLY A 116 11.62 -10.81 4.23
CA GLY A 116 11.26 -12.21 4.42
C GLY A 116 10.47 -12.81 3.26
N ASP A 117 9.91 -13.97 3.50
CA ASP A 117 9.16 -14.73 2.49
C ASP A 117 7.90 -13.98 2.04
N HIS A 118 7.70 -13.90 0.73
CA HIS A 118 6.51 -13.32 0.13
C HIS A 118 5.72 -14.36 -0.68
N LEU A 119 6.36 -14.97 -1.65
CA LEU A 119 5.83 -16.08 -2.43
C LEU A 119 6.82 -17.25 -2.41
N PRO A 120 6.79 -18.11 -1.36
CA PRO A 120 7.79 -19.15 -1.14
C PRO A 120 7.91 -20.15 -2.31
N LYS A 121 6.80 -20.44 -3.00
CA LYS A 121 6.76 -21.40 -4.12
C LYS A 121 7.65 -20.99 -5.29
N ILE A 122 7.86 -19.69 -5.50
CA ILE A 122 8.73 -19.14 -6.55
C ILE A 122 9.97 -18.46 -5.98
N LYS A 123 10.25 -18.66 -4.69
CA LYS A 123 11.38 -18.06 -3.96
C LYS A 123 11.45 -16.53 -4.09
N LEU A 124 10.30 -15.87 -4.18
CA LEU A 124 10.20 -14.42 -4.20
C LEU A 124 9.99 -13.90 -2.79
N ASN A 125 10.91 -13.05 -2.34
CA ASN A 125 10.85 -12.40 -1.04
C ASN A 125 10.38 -10.95 -1.18
N ALA A 126 10.08 -10.34 -0.07
CA ALA A 126 9.69 -8.94 0.00
C ALA A 126 10.21 -8.26 1.26
N LEU A 127 10.45 -6.98 1.13
CA LEU A 127 10.71 -6.08 2.25
C LEU A 127 9.37 -5.46 2.67
N ILE A 128 8.96 -5.67 3.91
CA ILE A 128 7.73 -5.14 4.47
C ILE A 128 8.06 -3.87 5.25
N PHE A 129 7.34 -2.80 4.94
CA PHE A 129 7.40 -1.53 5.67
C PHE A 129 6.10 -1.23 6.37
N VAL A 130 6.20 -0.62 7.54
CA VAL A 130 5.13 0.15 8.14
C VAL A 130 5.64 1.57 8.40
N LEU A 131 5.02 2.53 7.74
CA LEU A 131 5.28 3.95 7.92
C LEU A 131 4.17 4.56 8.77
N LYS A 132 4.53 5.39 9.74
CA LYS A 132 3.59 6.27 10.45
C LYS A 132 3.59 7.63 9.77
N ARG A 133 2.41 8.14 9.41
CA ARG A 133 2.28 9.47 8.84
C ARG A 133 2.42 10.54 9.92
N LEU A 134 3.34 11.49 9.72
CA LEU A 134 3.61 12.58 10.66
C LEU A 134 2.95 13.91 10.25
N ARG A 135 2.80 14.12 8.95
CA ARG A 135 2.23 15.36 8.37
C ARG A 135 1.25 15.08 7.25
#